data_6d84350932bb37fe6230db51d97d3e9c
#
_entry.id   6d84350932bb37fe6230db51d97d3e9c
#
_cell.length_a   1.000
_cell.length_b   1.000
_cell.length_c   1.000
_cell.angle_alpha   90.00
_cell.angle_beta   90.00
_cell.angle_gamma   90.00
#
_symmetry.space_group_name_H-M   'P 1'
#
loop_
_entity.id
_entity.type
_entity.pdbx_description
1 polymer ?
#
loop_
_entity_poly.entity_id
_entity_poly.type
_entity_poly.pdbx_seq_one_letter_code
_entity_poly.pdbx_strand_id
1 'polypeptide(L)'
;ADNDAPAPPTETSEGVLVSSLFAQLAVSPEQSAGYDRDLFPHWASRGGCNTRSRVLIAESAVDTARNSNCTITAGRWYSHFDAVWVDVPRSLDVDHMVPLAEAWRSGARNWTEATRRAYANDLDDPRSLIAVTASSNRSKSDSDPAGWLPPNTSYRCEYVGAWVAIKHRWELSIDTREQATIQRVLAGCGDLRTRASEPARPTTAPAPPP
;
A
#
# COMPACT_ATOMS: atom_id res chain seq x y z
N ALA A 1 -29.96 -0.85 9.02
CA ALA A 1 -28.56 -1.28 8.91
C ALA A 1 -27.87 -0.19 8.12
N ASP A 2 -27.10 0.65 8.82
CA ASP A 2 -26.44 1.80 8.23
C ASP A 2 -25.42 1.33 7.19
N ASN A 3 -25.67 1.70 5.95
CA ASN A 3 -24.84 1.40 4.78
C ASN A 3 -23.84 2.53 4.49
N ASP A 4 -23.70 3.48 5.43
CA ASP A 4 -22.78 4.59 5.25
C ASP A 4 -21.34 4.10 5.26
N ALA A 5 -20.55 4.63 4.32
CA ALA A 5 -19.11 4.43 4.30
C ALA A 5 -18.52 4.89 5.65
N PRO A 6 -17.52 4.19 6.20
CA PRO A 6 -16.82 4.69 7.36
C PRO A 6 -16.27 6.07 7.02
N ALA A 7 -16.37 7.01 7.96
CA ALA A 7 -15.72 8.30 7.79
C ALA A 7 -14.24 8.06 7.47
N PRO A 8 -13.68 8.74 6.46
CA PRO A 8 -12.26 8.68 6.23
C PRO A 8 -11.55 9.05 7.55
N PRO A 9 -10.38 8.45 7.83
CA PRO A 9 -9.62 8.78 9.03
C PRO A 9 -9.47 10.29 9.08
N THR A 10 -9.90 10.90 10.18
CA THR A 10 -9.95 12.35 10.36
C THR A 10 -8.57 12.92 10.03
N GLU A 11 -8.49 13.75 9.01
CA GLU A 11 -7.29 14.52 8.69
C GLU A 11 -6.93 15.34 9.93
N THR A 12 -5.94 14.89 10.67
CA THR A 12 -5.41 15.68 11.76
C THR A 12 -4.65 16.85 11.14
N SER A 13 -4.91 18.07 11.61
CA SER A 13 -4.15 19.28 11.25
C SER A 13 -2.64 19.15 11.49
N GLU A 14 -2.18 18.07 12.11
CA GLU A 14 -0.81 17.74 12.49
C GLU A 14 -0.06 16.83 11.48
N GLY A 15 -0.68 16.42 10.36
CA GLY A 15 -0.03 15.60 9.35
C GLY A 15 0.97 16.38 8.47
N VAL A 16 1.79 15.63 7.72
CA VAL A 16 2.72 16.17 6.72
C VAL A 16 1.97 16.43 5.42
N LEU A 17 2.24 17.54 4.74
CA LEU A 17 1.69 17.79 3.41
C LEU A 17 2.18 16.75 2.41
N VAL A 18 1.27 16.13 1.70
CA VAL A 18 1.61 15.15 0.65
C VAL A 18 2.45 15.77 -0.44
N SER A 19 2.16 17.02 -0.81
CA SER A 19 2.96 17.77 -1.79
C SER A 19 4.42 17.94 -1.36
N SER A 20 4.68 18.07 -0.05
CA SER A 20 6.05 18.15 0.48
C SER A 20 6.80 16.82 0.41
N LEU A 21 6.11 15.70 0.65
CA LEU A 21 6.68 14.36 0.47
C LEU A 21 6.92 14.07 -1.02
N PHE A 22 5.95 14.40 -1.86
CA PHE A 22 6.03 14.22 -3.31
C PHE A 22 7.22 14.96 -3.93
N ALA A 23 7.50 16.19 -3.48
CA ALA A 23 8.63 16.98 -3.95
C ALA A 23 10.01 16.38 -3.59
N GLN A 24 10.04 15.44 -2.64
CA GLN A 24 11.26 14.75 -2.21
C GLN A 24 11.50 13.43 -2.93
N LEU A 25 10.50 12.92 -3.67
CA LEU A 25 10.65 11.67 -4.40
C LEU A 25 11.65 11.83 -5.57
N ALA A 26 12.58 10.90 -5.67
CA ALA A 26 13.48 10.84 -6.81
C ALA A 26 12.73 10.45 -8.07
N VAL A 27 13.02 11.10 -9.19
CA VAL A 27 12.47 10.73 -10.51
C VAL A 27 13.50 9.91 -11.26
N SER A 28 13.17 8.68 -11.64
CA SER A 28 14.07 7.74 -12.31
C SER A 28 13.29 6.79 -13.23
N PRO A 29 13.84 6.38 -14.37
CA PRO A 29 13.22 5.36 -15.20
C PRO A 29 13.07 4.03 -14.46
N GLU A 30 11.95 3.37 -14.65
CA GLU A 30 11.69 2.03 -14.12
C GLU A 30 12.65 0.98 -14.69
N GLN A 31 12.94 -0.03 -13.89
CA GLN A 31 13.80 -1.16 -14.27
C GLN A 31 13.16 -2.47 -13.84
N SER A 32 12.50 -3.14 -14.77
CA SER A 32 11.72 -4.35 -14.52
C SER A 32 12.52 -5.65 -14.57
N ALA A 33 13.72 -5.65 -15.15
CA ALA A 33 14.51 -6.88 -15.34
C ALA A 33 14.77 -7.61 -14.01
N GLY A 34 14.61 -8.93 -14.04
CA GLY A 34 14.92 -9.80 -12.89
C GLY A 34 13.88 -9.81 -11.77
N TYR A 35 12.70 -9.20 -11.98
CA TYR A 35 11.63 -9.32 -11.00
C TYR A 35 11.13 -10.75 -10.89
N ASP A 36 11.05 -11.21 -9.66
CA ASP A 36 10.32 -12.41 -9.27
C ASP A 36 9.60 -12.10 -7.95
N ARG A 37 8.33 -12.50 -7.84
CA ARG A 37 7.53 -12.26 -6.64
C ARG A 37 8.12 -12.96 -5.41
N ASP A 38 8.78 -14.10 -5.59
CA ASP A 38 9.39 -14.88 -4.50
C ASP A 38 10.61 -14.19 -3.88
N LEU A 39 11.16 -13.16 -4.56
CA LEU A 39 12.19 -12.28 -4.00
C LEU A 39 11.68 -11.39 -2.85
N PHE A 40 10.35 -11.33 -2.67
CA PHE A 40 9.69 -10.63 -1.58
C PHE A 40 8.96 -11.65 -0.67
N PRO A 41 9.63 -12.25 0.32
CA PRO A 41 8.99 -13.18 1.24
C PRO A 41 7.84 -12.47 2.00
N HIS A 42 6.63 -12.64 1.53
CA HIS A 42 5.42 -12.00 2.06
C HIS A 42 4.59 -12.96 2.91
N TRP A 43 3.60 -12.42 3.61
CA TRP A 43 2.69 -13.14 4.53
C TRP A 43 3.43 -13.86 5.67
N ALA A 44 4.49 -13.22 6.19
CA ALA A 44 5.25 -13.75 7.33
C ALA A 44 4.35 -13.95 8.55
N SER A 45 4.54 -15.07 9.25
CA SER A 45 3.81 -15.36 10.49
C SER A 45 4.54 -14.76 11.69
N ARG A 46 3.78 -14.11 12.58
CA ARG A 46 4.26 -13.60 13.86
C ARG A 46 3.14 -13.78 14.90
N GLY A 47 3.46 -14.46 16.02
CA GLY A 47 2.47 -14.67 17.09
C GLY A 47 1.26 -15.51 16.66
N GLY A 48 1.45 -16.51 15.79
CA GLY A 48 0.39 -17.41 15.31
C GLY A 48 -0.47 -16.86 14.16
N CYS A 49 -0.35 -15.56 13.81
CA CYS A 49 -1.07 -14.95 12.70
C CYS A 49 -0.09 -14.48 11.62
N ASN A 50 -0.43 -14.71 10.36
CA ASN A 50 0.33 -14.14 9.25
C ASN A 50 -0.04 -12.67 9.00
N THR A 51 0.77 -11.98 8.22
CA THR A 51 0.60 -10.56 7.89
C THR A 51 -0.80 -10.29 7.33
N ARG A 52 -1.30 -11.12 6.39
CA ARG A 52 -2.66 -10.96 5.82
C ARG A 52 -3.75 -11.00 6.90
N SER A 53 -3.71 -11.98 7.78
CA SER A 53 -4.71 -12.10 8.87
C SER A 53 -4.65 -10.89 9.81
N ARG A 54 -3.47 -10.35 10.06
CA ARG A 54 -3.29 -9.17 10.94
C ARG A 54 -3.88 -7.91 10.32
N VAL A 55 -3.71 -7.70 9.01
CA VAL A 55 -4.37 -6.58 8.30
C VAL A 55 -5.89 -6.73 8.38
N LEU A 56 -6.43 -7.94 8.08
CA LEU A 56 -7.87 -8.16 8.17
C LEU A 56 -8.43 -7.95 9.60
N ILE A 57 -7.66 -8.27 10.64
CA ILE A 57 -8.07 -7.98 12.02
C ILE A 57 -8.07 -6.47 12.28
N ALA A 58 -7.04 -5.77 11.81
CA ALA A 58 -6.87 -4.35 12.09
C ALA A 58 -7.88 -3.46 11.35
N GLU A 59 -8.31 -3.86 10.14
CA GLU A 59 -9.20 -3.06 9.29
C GLU A 59 -10.68 -3.45 9.37
N SER A 60 -11.02 -4.49 10.13
CA SER A 60 -12.42 -4.86 10.29
C SER A 60 -13.18 -3.83 11.13
N ALA A 61 -14.32 -3.39 10.62
CA ALA A 61 -15.24 -2.48 11.30
C ALA A 61 -15.96 -3.12 12.49
N VAL A 62 -15.89 -4.45 12.63
CA VAL A 62 -16.49 -5.23 13.73
C VAL A 62 -15.47 -6.26 14.23
N ASP A 63 -15.71 -6.83 15.40
CA ASP A 63 -14.86 -7.89 15.93
C ASP A 63 -14.77 -9.06 14.94
N THR A 64 -13.54 -9.53 14.69
CA THR A 64 -13.30 -10.64 13.78
C THR A 64 -13.40 -11.98 14.47
N ALA A 65 -14.01 -12.98 13.82
CA ALA A 65 -13.85 -14.38 14.22
C ALA A 65 -12.69 -15.03 13.44
N ARG A 66 -11.98 -15.94 14.10
CA ARG A 66 -10.87 -16.70 13.51
C ARG A 66 -10.77 -18.10 14.09
N ASN A 67 -10.20 -19.02 13.33
CA ASN A 67 -9.90 -20.37 13.80
C ASN A 67 -8.55 -20.42 14.54
N SER A 68 -8.18 -21.62 15.03
CA SER A 68 -6.93 -21.88 15.77
C SER A 68 -5.66 -21.54 14.98
N ASN A 69 -5.73 -21.55 13.63
CA ASN A 69 -4.62 -21.21 12.74
C ASN A 69 -4.63 -19.73 12.33
N CYS A 70 -5.39 -18.89 13.04
CA CYS A 70 -5.58 -17.47 12.75
C CYS A 70 -6.13 -17.17 11.34
N THR A 71 -6.87 -18.11 10.73
CA THR A 71 -7.63 -17.82 9.51
C THR A 71 -8.89 -17.05 9.90
N ILE A 72 -9.08 -15.87 9.31
CA ILE A 72 -10.26 -15.03 9.57
C ILE A 72 -11.48 -15.63 8.92
N THR A 73 -12.54 -15.87 9.71
CA THR A 73 -13.76 -16.53 9.30
C THR A 73 -14.97 -15.61 9.26
N ALA A 74 -14.96 -14.50 10.02
CA ALA A 74 -15.99 -13.47 10.00
C ALA A 74 -15.39 -12.11 10.34
N GLY A 75 -16.07 -11.05 9.92
CA GLY A 75 -15.74 -9.64 10.10
C GLY A 75 -16.49 -8.80 9.08
N ARG A 76 -16.22 -7.50 9.04
CA ARG A 76 -16.81 -6.60 8.07
C ARG A 76 -15.79 -5.54 7.64
N TRP A 77 -15.56 -5.41 6.35
CA TRP A 77 -14.53 -4.53 5.78
C TRP A 77 -15.13 -3.61 4.74
N TYR A 78 -14.59 -2.41 4.66
CA TYR A 78 -14.91 -1.49 3.59
C TYR A 78 -13.77 -1.43 2.59
N SER A 79 -14.01 -1.87 1.36
CA SER A 79 -13.04 -1.72 0.28
C SER A 79 -13.08 -0.30 -0.28
N HIS A 80 -12.07 0.49 0.05
CA HIS A 80 -11.99 1.88 -0.39
C HIS A 80 -11.80 2.03 -1.90
N PHE A 81 -11.23 1.04 -2.58
CA PHE A 81 -10.96 1.11 -4.02
C PHE A 81 -12.24 1.19 -4.86
N ASP A 82 -13.29 0.52 -4.44
CA ASP A 82 -14.57 0.40 -5.16
C ASP A 82 -15.81 0.77 -4.33
N ALA A 83 -15.60 1.30 -3.12
CA ALA A 83 -16.65 1.75 -2.21
C ALA A 83 -17.64 0.64 -1.81
N VAL A 84 -17.15 -0.58 -1.54
CA VAL A 84 -17.98 -1.77 -1.27
C VAL A 84 -17.74 -2.30 0.14
N TRP A 85 -18.84 -2.58 0.88
CA TRP A 85 -18.78 -3.35 2.10
C TRP A 85 -18.68 -4.86 1.82
N VAL A 86 -17.81 -5.56 2.52
CA VAL A 86 -17.52 -6.99 2.36
C VAL A 86 -17.59 -7.69 3.72
N ASP A 87 -18.49 -8.66 3.85
CA ASP A 87 -18.64 -9.46 5.08
C ASP A 87 -17.98 -10.85 4.96
N VAL A 88 -17.47 -11.19 3.77
CA VAL A 88 -16.88 -12.50 3.48
C VAL A 88 -15.38 -12.38 3.29
N PRO A 89 -14.54 -12.80 4.26
CA PRO A 89 -13.08 -12.60 4.23
C PRO A 89 -12.37 -13.17 3.00
N ARG A 90 -12.91 -14.25 2.40
CA ARG A 90 -12.35 -14.86 1.18
C ARG A 90 -12.57 -14.05 -0.09
N SER A 91 -13.48 -13.07 -0.05
CA SER A 91 -13.73 -12.14 -1.16
C SER A 91 -12.80 -10.92 -1.13
N LEU A 92 -11.96 -10.83 -0.10
CA LEU A 92 -10.94 -9.81 0.07
C LEU A 92 -9.56 -10.33 -0.31
N ASP A 93 -8.79 -9.50 -0.96
CA ASP A 93 -7.33 -9.59 -0.97
C ASP A 93 -6.76 -8.55 -0.01
N VAL A 94 -5.54 -8.75 0.47
CA VAL A 94 -4.73 -7.72 1.09
C VAL A 94 -3.72 -7.27 0.03
N ASP A 95 -3.86 -6.02 -0.37
CA ASP A 95 -3.05 -5.40 -1.40
C ASP A 95 -1.87 -4.64 -0.80
N HIS A 96 -0.72 -4.66 -1.47
CA HIS A 96 0.36 -3.73 -1.20
C HIS A 96 0.03 -2.41 -1.88
N MET A 97 -0.10 -1.31 -1.12
CA MET A 97 -0.43 0.01 -1.68
C MET A 97 0.47 0.33 -2.88
N VAL A 98 1.78 0.19 -2.72
CA VAL A 98 2.73 0.14 -3.84
C VAL A 98 3.07 -1.33 -4.10
N PRO A 99 2.66 -1.91 -5.23
CA PRO A 99 2.85 -3.33 -5.54
C PRO A 99 4.31 -3.78 -5.45
N LEU A 100 4.53 -5.06 -5.15
CA LEU A 100 5.90 -5.61 -5.03
C LEU A 100 6.70 -5.44 -6.34
N ALA A 101 6.05 -5.67 -7.48
CA ALA A 101 6.67 -5.47 -8.78
C ALA A 101 7.00 -3.99 -9.05
N GLU A 102 6.11 -3.09 -8.61
CA GLU A 102 6.34 -1.66 -8.71
C GLU A 102 7.50 -1.21 -7.79
N ALA A 103 7.52 -1.68 -6.57
CA ALA A 103 8.65 -1.42 -5.66
C ALA A 103 9.98 -1.90 -6.27
N TRP A 104 9.98 -3.09 -6.90
CA TRP A 104 11.16 -3.60 -7.62
C TRP A 104 11.63 -2.64 -8.70
N ARG A 105 10.70 -2.20 -9.56
CA ARG A 105 10.99 -1.26 -10.67
C ARG A 105 11.54 0.07 -10.17
N SER A 106 11.06 0.51 -9.00
CA SER A 106 11.36 1.81 -8.37
C SER A 106 12.58 1.82 -7.45
N GLY A 107 13.32 0.68 -7.33
CA GLY A 107 14.55 0.66 -6.53
C GLY A 107 14.75 -0.56 -5.63
N ALA A 108 13.69 -1.27 -5.22
CA ALA A 108 13.78 -2.42 -4.33
C ALA A 108 14.61 -3.59 -4.88
N ARG A 109 14.86 -3.61 -6.18
CA ARG A 109 15.80 -4.54 -6.83
C ARG A 109 17.21 -4.52 -6.20
N ASN A 110 17.61 -3.37 -5.67
CA ASN A 110 18.90 -3.17 -5.05
C ASN A 110 18.91 -3.49 -3.55
N TRP A 111 17.76 -3.78 -2.96
CA TRP A 111 17.65 -4.06 -1.52
C TRP A 111 18.14 -5.45 -1.17
N THR A 112 18.50 -5.62 0.10
CA THR A 112 18.71 -6.95 0.67
C THR A 112 17.40 -7.74 0.72
N GLU A 113 17.45 -9.06 0.75
CA GLU A 113 16.27 -9.90 0.96
C GLU A 113 15.54 -9.54 2.27
N ALA A 114 16.29 -9.25 3.33
CA ALA A 114 15.72 -8.83 4.61
C ALA A 114 14.89 -7.55 4.48
N THR A 115 15.36 -6.58 3.70
CA THR A 115 14.63 -5.34 3.42
C THR A 115 13.38 -5.60 2.59
N ARG A 116 13.48 -6.42 1.52
CA ARG A 116 12.30 -6.80 0.73
C ARG A 116 11.26 -7.55 1.54
N ARG A 117 11.71 -8.43 2.46
CA ARG A 117 10.81 -9.11 3.40
C ARG A 117 10.15 -8.12 4.37
N ALA A 118 10.89 -7.15 4.89
CA ALA A 118 10.34 -6.12 5.78
C ALA A 118 9.28 -5.29 5.04
N TYR A 119 9.58 -4.84 3.82
CA TYR A 119 8.64 -4.13 2.94
C TYR A 119 7.35 -4.92 2.71
N ALA A 120 7.48 -6.18 2.31
CA ALA A 120 6.33 -7.03 1.97
C ALA A 120 5.44 -7.37 3.18
N ASN A 121 5.90 -7.10 4.40
CA ASN A 121 5.17 -7.37 5.63
C ASN A 121 5.07 -6.13 6.55
N ASP A 122 5.19 -4.92 5.99
CA ASP A 122 5.17 -3.67 6.75
C ASP A 122 3.80 -3.43 7.38
N LEU A 123 3.70 -3.62 8.68
CA LEU A 123 2.53 -3.35 9.50
C LEU A 123 2.73 -2.11 10.39
N ASP A 124 3.89 -1.47 10.31
CA ASP A 124 4.20 -0.28 11.11
C ASP A 124 3.56 0.97 10.49
N ASP A 125 3.30 0.93 9.18
CA ASP A 125 2.50 1.93 8.50
C ASP A 125 1.21 1.31 7.94
N PRO A 126 0.03 1.68 8.46
CA PRO A 126 -1.24 1.08 8.04
C PRO A 126 -1.60 1.34 6.57
N ARG A 127 -0.89 2.25 5.89
CA ARG A 127 -1.08 2.51 4.46
C ARG A 127 -0.33 1.52 3.56
N SER A 128 0.64 0.77 4.11
CA SER A 128 1.46 -0.17 3.34
C SER A 128 0.65 -1.33 2.76
N LEU A 129 -0.32 -1.82 3.54
CA LEU A 129 -1.16 -2.96 3.22
C LEU A 129 -2.61 -2.62 3.49
N ILE A 130 -3.51 -2.93 2.56
CA ILE A 130 -4.93 -2.59 2.66
C ILE A 130 -5.83 -3.75 2.22
N ALA A 131 -6.91 -4.00 2.96
CA ALA A 131 -7.92 -4.98 2.59
C ALA A 131 -8.88 -4.38 1.55
N VAL A 132 -8.96 -5.00 0.39
CA VAL A 132 -9.80 -4.55 -0.74
C VAL A 132 -10.52 -5.74 -1.37
N THR A 133 -11.55 -5.50 -2.18
CA THR A 133 -12.15 -6.58 -2.97
C THR A 133 -11.11 -7.24 -3.86
N ALA A 134 -11.19 -8.56 -3.98
CA ALA A 134 -10.30 -9.32 -4.87
C ALA A 134 -10.41 -8.87 -6.34
N SER A 135 -11.58 -8.37 -6.76
CA SER A 135 -11.79 -7.80 -8.11
C SER A 135 -10.98 -6.52 -8.34
N SER A 136 -11.05 -5.58 -7.39
CA SER A 136 -10.30 -4.31 -7.48
C SER A 136 -8.80 -4.55 -7.39
N ASN A 137 -8.35 -5.45 -6.49
CA ASN A 137 -6.94 -5.81 -6.39
C ASN A 137 -6.40 -6.37 -7.73
N ARG A 138 -7.13 -7.29 -8.34
CA ARG A 138 -6.74 -7.88 -9.63
C ARG A 138 -6.78 -6.87 -10.78
N SER A 139 -7.72 -5.91 -10.74
CA SER A 139 -7.78 -4.82 -11.70
C SER A 139 -6.57 -3.89 -11.57
N LYS A 140 -6.14 -3.57 -10.35
CA LYS A 140 -4.94 -2.78 -10.06
C LYS A 140 -3.69 -3.52 -10.50
N SER A 141 -3.60 -4.82 -10.16
CA SER A 141 -2.42 -5.64 -10.46
C SER A 141 -1.13 -4.98 -9.92
N ASP A 142 -0.10 -4.88 -10.73
CA ASP A 142 1.18 -4.24 -10.42
C ASP A 142 1.32 -2.83 -11.03
N SER A 143 0.17 -2.22 -11.38
CA SER A 143 0.14 -0.88 -11.98
C SER A 143 0.49 0.22 -10.97
N ASP A 144 1.17 1.24 -11.47
CA ASP A 144 1.34 2.54 -10.85
C ASP A 144 0.08 3.43 -11.05
N PRO A 145 0.01 4.64 -10.47
CA PRO A 145 -1.09 5.57 -10.69
C PRO A 145 -1.29 6.02 -12.13
N ALA A 146 -0.29 5.92 -13.01
CA ALA A 146 -0.44 6.24 -14.43
C ALA A 146 -1.16 5.11 -15.19
N GLY A 147 -1.06 3.86 -14.71
CA GLY A 147 -1.72 2.70 -15.27
C GLY A 147 -3.10 2.43 -14.64
N TRP A 148 -3.29 2.74 -13.37
CA TRP A 148 -4.53 2.47 -12.65
C TRP A 148 -4.78 3.46 -11.52
N LEU A 149 -6.02 3.89 -11.38
CA LEU A 149 -6.53 4.65 -10.22
C LEU A 149 -7.81 3.99 -9.72
N PRO A 150 -8.12 4.08 -8.41
CA PRO A 150 -9.36 3.54 -7.87
C PRO A 150 -10.59 4.01 -8.66
N PRO A 151 -11.53 3.10 -9.01
CA PRO A 151 -12.82 3.49 -9.59
C PRO A 151 -13.62 4.40 -8.65
N ASN A 152 -13.48 4.22 -7.33
CA ASN A 152 -13.99 5.16 -6.34
C ASN A 152 -13.21 6.48 -6.42
N THR A 153 -13.79 7.46 -7.12
CA THR A 153 -13.14 8.75 -7.36
C THR A 153 -12.91 9.56 -6.10
N SER A 154 -13.76 9.38 -5.07
CA SER A 154 -13.63 10.10 -3.79
C SER A 154 -12.40 9.63 -2.98
N TYR A 155 -11.89 8.42 -3.25
CA TYR A 155 -10.71 7.88 -2.58
C TYR A 155 -9.38 8.19 -3.29
N ARG A 156 -9.41 8.82 -4.46
CA ARG A 156 -8.18 9.03 -5.27
C ARG A 156 -7.16 9.94 -4.60
N CYS A 157 -7.60 10.92 -3.84
CA CYS A 157 -6.67 11.79 -3.09
C CYS A 157 -5.93 11.00 -2.02
N GLU A 158 -6.66 10.24 -1.20
CA GLU A 158 -6.09 9.40 -0.15
C GLU A 158 -5.21 8.29 -0.74
N TYR A 159 -5.64 7.67 -1.84
CA TYR A 159 -4.85 6.66 -2.55
C TYR A 159 -3.49 7.20 -3.00
N VAL A 160 -3.48 8.37 -3.66
CA VAL A 160 -2.25 9.01 -4.11
C VAL A 160 -1.42 9.51 -2.91
N GLY A 161 -2.08 10.00 -1.86
CA GLY A 161 -1.42 10.38 -0.60
C GLY A 161 -0.71 9.19 0.06
N ALA A 162 -1.37 8.04 0.15
CA ALA A 162 -0.78 6.81 0.67
C ALA A 162 0.37 6.32 -0.21
N TRP A 163 0.18 6.32 -1.53
CA TRP A 163 1.22 5.95 -2.51
C TRP A 163 2.50 6.76 -2.33
N VAL A 164 2.38 8.09 -2.32
CA VAL A 164 3.51 9.02 -2.11
C VAL A 164 4.18 8.77 -0.77
N ALA A 165 3.39 8.60 0.29
CA ALA A 165 3.92 8.38 1.63
C ALA A 165 4.71 7.06 1.73
N ILE A 166 4.24 5.98 1.11
CA ILE A 166 4.93 4.69 1.12
C ILE A 166 6.19 4.75 0.25
N LYS A 167 6.14 5.36 -0.94
CA LYS A 167 7.35 5.55 -1.76
C LYS A 167 8.40 6.39 -1.02
N HIS A 168 7.98 7.47 -0.36
CA HIS A 168 8.87 8.30 0.45
C HIS A 168 9.47 7.52 1.64
N ARG A 169 8.63 6.78 2.40
CA ARG A 169 9.06 5.97 3.54
C ARG A 169 10.14 4.95 3.17
N TRP A 170 10.03 4.34 1.99
CA TRP A 170 10.90 3.27 1.51
C TRP A 170 11.95 3.75 0.50
N GLU A 171 12.12 5.04 0.32
CA GLU A 171 13.10 5.65 -0.60
C GLU A 171 13.00 5.11 -2.04
N LEU A 172 11.75 4.86 -2.48
CA LEU A 172 11.45 4.43 -3.83
C LEU A 172 11.33 5.63 -4.77
N SER A 173 11.77 5.47 -6.01
CA SER A 173 11.62 6.48 -7.05
C SER A 173 10.23 6.43 -7.69
N ILE A 174 9.92 7.46 -8.47
CA ILE A 174 8.79 7.53 -9.39
C ILE A 174 9.31 7.73 -10.80
N ASP A 175 8.57 7.25 -11.83
CA ASP A 175 8.89 7.61 -13.20
C ASP A 175 8.17 8.91 -13.63
N THR A 176 8.45 9.40 -14.82
CA THR A 176 7.88 10.66 -15.33
C THR A 176 6.38 10.59 -15.60
N ARG A 177 5.83 9.41 -15.95
CA ARG A 177 4.39 9.21 -16.20
C ARG A 177 3.64 9.14 -14.88
N GLU A 178 4.19 8.41 -13.94
CA GLU A 178 3.71 8.34 -12.56
C GLU A 178 3.71 9.73 -11.93
N GLN A 179 4.82 10.46 -12.03
CA GLN A 179 4.95 11.85 -11.55
C GLN A 179 3.84 12.76 -12.10
N ALA A 180 3.63 12.74 -13.42
CA ALA A 180 2.63 13.58 -14.08
C ALA A 180 1.21 13.23 -13.62
N THR A 181 0.93 11.95 -13.37
CA THR A 181 -0.40 11.52 -12.89
C THR A 181 -0.62 11.89 -11.43
N ILE A 182 0.35 11.65 -10.56
CA ILE A 182 0.29 12.06 -9.15
C ILE A 182 0.05 13.56 -9.07
N GLN A 183 0.83 14.37 -9.80
CA GLN A 183 0.69 15.82 -9.82
C GLN A 183 -0.71 16.26 -10.25
N ARG A 184 -1.28 15.61 -11.28
CA ARG A 184 -2.63 15.91 -11.77
C ARG A 184 -3.70 15.59 -10.73
N VAL A 185 -3.59 14.49 -10.02
CA VAL A 185 -4.53 14.12 -8.95
C VAL A 185 -4.41 15.10 -7.79
N LEU A 186 -3.19 15.37 -7.31
CA LEU A 186 -2.94 16.27 -6.19
C LEU A 186 -3.43 17.70 -6.45
N ALA A 187 -3.41 18.17 -7.69
CA ALA A 187 -3.96 19.49 -8.07
C ALA A 187 -5.46 19.64 -7.71
N GLY A 188 -6.20 18.54 -7.61
CA GLY A 188 -7.61 18.52 -7.20
C GLY A 188 -7.84 18.23 -5.71
N CYS A 189 -6.78 17.98 -4.93
CA CYS A 189 -6.90 17.50 -3.55
C CYS A 189 -6.68 18.57 -2.46
N GLY A 190 -6.47 19.84 -2.84
CA GLY A 190 -6.18 20.91 -1.87
C GLY A 190 -4.90 20.65 -1.07
N ASP A 191 -4.88 21.09 0.18
CA ASP A 191 -3.76 20.89 1.11
C ASP A 191 -3.82 19.50 1.77
N LEU A 192 -3.84 18.46 0.93
CA LEU A 192 -3.90 17.08 1.40
C LEU A 192 -2.76 16.79 2.37
N ARG A 193 -3.13 16.35 3.56
CA ARG A 193 -2.18 15.93 4.60
C ARG A 193 -2.26 14.42 4.82
N THR A 194 -1.17 13.85 5.21
CA THR A 194 -1.09 12.43 5.56
C THR A 194 -0.30 12.24 6.85
N ARG A 195 -0.53 11.12 7.53
CA ARG A 195 0.22 10.78 8.75
C ARG A 195 1.72 10.76 8.44
N ALA A 196 2.54 11.37 9.30
CA ALA A 196 3.99 11.20 9.23
C ALA A 196 4.37 9.73 9.47
N SER A 197 5.26 9.20 8.65
CA SER A 197 5.84 7.86 8.81
C SER A 197 7.29 7.99 9.24
N GLU A 198 7.72 7.08 10.11
CA GLU A 198 9.15 6.87 10.33
C GLU A 198 9.79 6.30 9.06
N PRO A 199 10.95 6.81 8.62
CA PRO A 199 11.69 6.26 7.49
C PRO A 199 12.04 4.78 7.71
N ALA A 200 11.80 3.95 6.72
CA ALA A 200 12.13 2.51 6.81
C ALA A 200 13.64 2.21 6.70
N ARG A 201 14.41 3.16 6.15
CA ARG A 201 15.88 3.06 5.97
C ARG A 201 16.30 1.76 5.28
N PRO A 202 15.90 1.55 4.04
CA PRO A 202 16.19 0.33 3.32
C PRO A 202 17.71 0.10 3.20
N THR A 203 18.15 -1.16 3.37
CA THR A 203 19.52 -1.55 3.16
C THR A 203 19.69 -2.17 1.78
N THR A 204 20.72 -1.76 1.04
CA THR A 204 21.04 -2.28 -0.28
C THR A 204 21.94 -3.51 -0.19
N ALA A 205 21.80 -4.42 -1.15
CA ALA A 205 22.71 -5.53 -1.31
C ALA A 205 24.07 -4.99 -1.83
N PRO A 206 25.21 -5.62 -1.43
CA PRO A 206 26.50 -5.28 -2.03
C PRO A 206 26.46 -5.50 -3.55
N ALA A 207 27.14 -4.64 -4.31
CA ALA A 207 27.27 -4.85 -5.74
C ALA A 207 27.89 -6.24 -6.01
N PRO A 208 27.47 -6.97 -7.06
CA PRO A 208 28.14 -8.20 -7.43
C PRO A 208 29.63 -7.91 -7.71
N PRO A 209 30.53 -8.83 -7.38
CA PRO A 209 31.94 -8.68 -7.72
C PRO A 209 32.09 -8.52 -9.24
N PRO A 210 33.11 -7.75 -9.69
CA PRO A 210 33.38 -7.51 -11.10
C PRO A 210 33.71 -8.79 -11.87
#